data_7cd1136e73ee2d321518ee299c188b0c
#
_entry.id   7cd1136e73ee2d321518ee299c188b0c
#
_cell.length_a   1.000
_cell.length_b   1.000
_cell.length_c   1.000
_cell.angle_alpha   90.00
_cell.angle_beta   90.00
_cell.angle_gamma   90.00
#
_symmetry.space_group_name_H-M   'P 1'
#
loop_
_entity.id
_entity.type
_entity.pdbx_description
1 polymer ?
#
loop_
_entity_poly.entity_id
_entity_poly.type
_entity_poly.pdbx_seq_one_letter_code
_entity_poly.pdbx_strand_id
1 'polypeptide(L)'
;TVFFAMVKLLEYTDTIENDTKVGLTRVIFLVESSVRYYSRYLPMLYQIILEQTKRLIEDVNSDDLYKVLKLRTRPKVLLASSYEEAMELFEKYKDYLLFLISDVSFPRGGKLDNNAGFDLIQFAKKNLPNLPTILQSSNPDNAEETYKIKSNFINKNSETLLQDLKSFINYHLGFGHFVYRDHQGRQIAVAKSMDEFESYLKTVPSDSLVYHAVKNQFSLWLIDREKKKKKKIINPLKISDF
;
A
#
# COMPACT_ATOMS: atom_id res chain seq x y z
N THR A 1 11.27 -13.63 14.57
CA THR A 1 10.46 -12.81 13.63
C THR A 1 9.85 -11.57 14.28
N VAL A 2 9.20 -11.68 15.46
CA VAL A 2 8.62 -10.52 16.20
C VAL A 2 9.75 -9.55 16.62
N PHE A 3 10.83 -10.06 17.20
CA PHE A 3 11.99 -9.25 17.57
C PHE A 3 12.56 -8.45 16.39
N PHE A 4 12.71 -9.08 15.23
CA PHE A 4 13.14 -8.38 14.01
C PHE A 4 12.18 -7.25 13.61
N ALA A 5 10.88 -7.49 13.70
CA ALA A 5 9.87 -6.48 13.40
C ALA A 5 9.92 -5.28 14.36
N MET A 6 10.16 -5.53 15.66
CA MET A 6 10.33 -4.47 16.66
C MET A 6 11.60 -3.64 16.40
N VAL A 7 12.73 -4.29 16.11
CA VAL A 7 13.98 -3.59 15.76
C VAL A 7 13.78 -2.71 14.52
N LYS A 8 13.10 -3.23 13.50
CA LYS A 8 12.80 -2.47 12.28
C LYS A 8 11.85 -1.29 12.53
N LEU A 9 10.87 -1.45 13.42
CA LEU A 9 9.99 -0.35 13.79
C LEU A 9 10.76 0.81 14.43
N LEU A 10 11.65 0.50 15.38
CA LEU A 10 12.50 1.51 16.03
C LEU A 10 13.46 2.17 15.01
N GLU A 11 14.16 1.37 14.21
CA GLU A 11 15.05 1.87 13.15
C GLU A 11 14.32 2.80 12.18
N TYR A 12 13.07 2.48 11.82
CA TYR A 12 12.29 3.31 10.90
C TYR A 12 11.85 4.62 11.52
N THR A 13 11.52 4.65 12.81
CA THR A 13 11.15 5.88 13.52
C THR A 13 12.29 6.91 13.44
N ASP A 14 13.54 6.49 13.58
CA ASP A 14 14.69 7.37 13.53
C ASP A 14 15.09 7.82 12.13
N THR A 15 14.89 6.97 11.11
CA THR A 15 15.40 7.23 9.75
C THR A 15 14.34 7.73 8.78
N ILE A 16 13.06 7.59 9.11
CA ILE A 16 11.93 7.78 8.18
C ILE A 16 11.91 9.15 7.53
N GLU A 17 12.24 10.20 8.26
CA GLU A 17 12.19 11.57 7.75
C GLU A 17 13.22 11.79 6.62
N ASN A 18 14.44 11.33 6.83
CA ASN A 18 15.47 11.39 5.80
C ASN A 18 15.14 10.47 4.62
N ASP A 19 14.67 9.26 4.90
CA ASP A 19 14.37 8.28 3.86
C ASP A 19 13.19 8.68 2.97
N THR A 20 12.18 9.37 3.52
CA THR A 20 11.05 9.88 2.74
C THR A 20 11.43 11.13 1.95
N LYS A 21 12.06 12.12 2.56
CA LYS A 21 12.40 13.40 1.93
C LYS A 21 13.52 13.28 0.89
N VAL A 22 14.56 12.52 1.20
CA VAL A 22 15.73 12.36 0.33
C VAL A 22 15.63 11.12 -0.54
N GLY A 23 15.30 9.97 0.08
CA GLY A 23 15.21 8.67 -0.58
C GLY A 23 13.91 8.44 -1.35
N LEU A 24 12.91 9.33 -1.22
CA LEU A 24 11.55 9.17 -1.76
C LEU A 24 10.91 7.83 -1.37
N THR A 25 11.31 7.31 -0.21
CA THR A 25 10.80 6.04 0.32
C THR A 25 9.32 6.19 0.67
N ARG A 26 8.52 5.22 0.26
CA ARG A 26 7.09 5.19 0.54
C ARG A 26 6.82 4.59 1.91
N VAL A 27 5.65 4.91 2.47
CA VAL A 27 5.25 4.46 3.80
C VAL A 27 3.91 3.73 3.78
N ILE A 28 3.77 2.80 4.69
CA ILE A 28 2.55 2.04 4.97
C ILE A 28 2.16 2.40 6.40
N PHE A 29 0.90 2.82 6.60
CA PHE A 29 0.40 3.06 7.94
C PHE A 29 -0.34 1.84 8.46
N LEU A 30 0.02 1.44 9.67
CA LEU A 30 -0.70 0.47 10.48
C LEU A 30 -1.20 1.17 11.74
N VAL A 31 -2.52 1.27 11.91
CA VAL A 31 -3.14 1.80 13.12
C VAL A 31 -3.74 0.65 13.92
N GLU A 32 -3.13 0.34 15.04
CA GLU A 32 -3.49 -0.78 15.90
C GLU A 32 -2.96 -0.56 17.31
N SER A 33 -3.84 -0.51 18.30
CA SER A 33 -3.47 -0.30 19.70
C SER A 33 -3.14 -1.59 20.46
N SER A 34 -3.63 -2.73 19.98
CA SER A 34 -3.43 -4.01 20.65
C SER A 34 -2.08 -4.63 20.31
N VAL A 35 -1.24 -4.83 21.33
CA VAL A 35 0.05 -5.53 21.21
C VAL A 35 -0.10 -6.90 20.55
N ARG A 36 -1.16 -7.64 20.89
CA ARG A 36 -1.45 -8.95 20.31
C ARG A 36 -1.59 -8.90 18.80
N TYR A 37 -2.27 -7.88 18.27
CA TYR A 37 -2.52 -7.76 16.83
C TYR A 37 -1.35 -7.14 16.08
N TYR A 38 -0.78 -6.03 16.53
CA TYR A 38 0.34 -5.45 15.79
C TYR A 38 1.59 -6.35 15.80
N SER A 39 1.80 -7.14 16.86
CA SER A 39 2.87 -8.16 16.90
C SER A 39 2.66 -9.27 15.86
N ARG A 40 1.43 -9.48 15.39
CA ARG A 40 1.11 -10.40 14.30
C ARG A 40 1.22 -9.73 12.94
N TYR A 41 0.72 -8.51 12.78
CA TYR A 41 0.71 -7.79 11.51
C TYR A 41 2.09 -7.34 11.05
N LEU A 42 2.90 -6.77 11.94
CA LEU A 42 4.22 -6.24 11.59
C LEU A 42 5.13 -7.30 10.92
N PRO A 43 5.32 -8.51 11.49
CA PRO A 43 6.12 -9.53 10.83
C PRO A 43 5.58 -9.94 9.46
N MET A 44 4.25 -10.03 9.31
CA MET A 44 3.60 -10.37 8.04
C MET A 44 3.86 -9.29 6.99
N LEU A 45 3.68 -8.01 7.33
CA LEU A 45 3.93 -6.89 6.44
C LEU A 45 5.39 -6.83 6.01
N TYR A 46 6.33 -6.96 6.95
CA TYR A 46 7.77 -7.00 6.62
C TYR A 46 8.13 -8.18 5.73
N GLN A 47 7.57 -9.35 5.99
CA GLN A 47 7.79 -10.52 5.14
C GLN A 47 7.29 -10.26 3.72
N ILE A 48 6.07 -9.76 3.55
CA ILE A 48 5.50 -9.47 2.24
C ILE A 48 6.34 -8.42 1.50
N ILE A 49 6.69 -7.32 2.16
CA ILE A 49 7.50 -6.24 1.58
C ILE A 49 8.86 -6.79 1.13
N LEU A 50 9.51 -7.60 1.97
CA LEU A 50 10.83 -8.16 1.66
C LEU A 50 10.76 -9.16 0.50
N GLU A 51 9.77 -10.05 0.49
CA GLU A 51 9.55 -11.00 -0.61
C GLU A 51 9.32 -10.29 -1.94
N GLN A 52 8.49 -9.25 -1.96
CA GLN A 52 8.21 -8.47 -3.16
C GLN A 52 9.45 -7.68 -3.62
N THR A 53 10.19 -7.07 -2.69
CA THR A 53 11.43 -6.37 -3.01
C THR A 53 12.46 -7.31 -3.64
N LYS A 54 12.62 -8.52 -3.10
CA LYS A 54 13.52 -9.54 -3.67
C LYS A 54 13.13 -9.92 -5.08
N ARG A 55 11.84 -10.19 -5.35
CA ARG A 55 11.34 -10.50 -6.70
C ARG A 55 11.66 -9.38 -7.69
N LEU A 56 11.44 -8.12 -7.31
CA LEU A 56 11.77 -6.97 -8.16
C LEU A 56 13.26 -6.87 -8.48
N ILE A 57 14.12 -7.28 -7.56
CA ILE A 57 15.58 -7.33 -7.76
C ILE A 57 15.97 -8.47 -8.71
N GLU A 58 15.34 -9.63 -8.57
CA GLU A 58 15.60 -10.81 -9.41
C GLU A 58 15.14 -10.61 -10.86
N ASP A 59 14.04 -9.88 -11.07
CA ASP A 59 13.50 -9.56 -12.39
C ASP A 59 14.38 -8.58 -13.21
N VAL A 60 15.38 -7.97 -12.59
CA VAL A 60 16.25 -6.98 -13.24
C VAL A 60 17.70 -7.47 -13.22
N ASN A 61 18.28 -7.63 -14.41
CA ASN A 61 19.73 -7.89 -14.58
C ASN A 61 20.51 -6.61 -14.21
N SER A 62 20.78 -6.40 -12.93
CA SER A 62 21.39 -5.19 -12.38
C SER A 62 22.58 -5.51 -11.50
N ASP A 63 23.45 -4.50 -11.33
CA ASP A 63 24.61 -4.61 -10.47
C ASP A 63 24.24 -4.70 -8.98
N ASP A 64 25.21 -5.05 -8.14
CA ASP A 64 24.99 -5.24 -6.72
C ASP A 64 24.69 -3.93 -5.99
N LEU A 65 25.18 -2.78 -6.48
CA LEU A 65 24.87 -1.46 -5.93
C LEU A 65 23.38 -1.14 -6.08
N TYR A 66 22.81 -1.44 -7.25
CA TYR A 66 21.38 -1.28 -7.48
C TYR A 66 20.54 -2.13 -6.52
N LYS A 67 20.92 -3.39 -6.31
CA LYS A 67 20.23 -4.30 -5.37
C LYS A 67 20.22 -3.73 -3.95
N VAL A 68 21.38 -3.20 -3.49
CA VAL A 68 21.49 -2.57 -2.17
C VAL A 68 20.60 -1.33 -2.06
N LEU A 69 20.59 -0.47 -3.09
CA LEU A 69 19.73 0.73 -3.12
C LEU A 69 18.24 0.36 -3.08
N LYS A 70 17.82 -0.65 -3.82
CA LYS A 70 16.43 -1.16 -3.79
C LYS A 70 16.03 -1.68 -2.41
N LEU A 71 16.90 -2.43 -1.75
CA LEU A 71 16.65 -2.90 -0.40
C LEU A 71 16.52 -1.74 0.61
N ARG A 72 17.22 -0.63 0.40
CA ARG A 72 17.13 0.57 1.27
C ARG A 72 15.85 1.36 1.04
N THR A 73 15.40 1.47 -0.21
CA THR A 73 14.20 2.26 -0.60
C THR A 73 12.89 1.49 -0.52
N ARG A 74 12.88 0.28 0.04
CA ARG A 74 11.66 -0.50 0.25
C ARG A 74 10.67 0.26 1.15
N PRO A 75 9.36 0.08 0.96
CA PRO A 75 8.35 0.71 1.81
C PRO A 75 8.58 0.43 3.30
N LYS A 76 8.35 1.45 4.12
CA LYS A 76 8.48 1.37 5.58
C LYS A 76 7.11 1.34 6.24
N VAL A 77 7.00 0.57 7.32
CA VAL A 77 5.76 0.49 8.09
C VAL A 77 5.85 1.42 9.28
N LEU A 78 4.89 2.34 9.41
CA LEU A 78 4.69 3.18 10.58
C LEU A 78 3.51 2.67 11.38
N LEU A 79 3.68 2.54 12.68
CA LEU A 79 2.65 2.11 13.62
C LEU A 79 2.13 3.30 14.39
N ALA A 80 0.81 3.44 14.48
CA ALA A 80 0.13 4.35 15.41
C ALA A 80 -0.77 3.55 16.34
N SER A 81 -0.84 3.95 17.59
CA SER A 81 -1.63 3.28 18.64
C SER A 81 -2.85 4.10 19.09
N SER A 82 -2.95 5.36 18.65
CA SER A 82 -4.06 6.27 18.95
C SER A 82 -4.48 7.06 17.70
N TYR A 83 -5.64 7.68 17.79
CA TYR A 83 -6.17 8.53 16.71
C TYR A 83 -5.27 9.76 16.49
N GLU A 84 -4.80 10.38 17.57
CA GLU A 84 -3.96 11.56 17.54
C GLU A 84 -2.63 11.24 16.85
N GLU A 85 -2.00 10.14 17.24
CA GLU A 85 -0.75 9.67 16.63
C GLU A 85 -0.96 9.35 15.14
N ALA A 86 -2.06 8.69 14.78
CA ALA A 86 -2.40 8.39 13.39
C ALA A 86 -2.58 9.66 12.56
N MET A 87 -3.24 10.68 13.10
CA MET A 87 -3.43 11.97 12.44
C MET A 87 -2.12 12.73 12.25
N GLU A 88 -1.25 12.75 13.26
CA GLU A 88 0.08 13.39 13.18
C GLU A 88 0.93 12.72 12.08
N LEU A 89 1.00 11.40 12.08
CA LEU A 89 1.71 10.64 11.06
C LEU A 89 1.11 10.85 9.66
N PHE A 90 -0.22 10.92 9.56
CA PHE A 90 -0.90 11.16 8.29
C PHE A 90 -0.49 12.53 7.72
N GLU A 91 -0.62 13.62 8.50
CA GLU A 91 -0.27 14.96 8.03
C GLU A 91 1.21 15.06 7.63
N LYS A 92 2.09 14.38 8.37
CA LYS A 92 3.53 14.41 8.09
C LYS A 92 3.94 13.61 6.85
N TYR A 93 3.24 12.50 6.55
CA TYR A 93 3.69 11.53 5.53
C TYR A 93 2.66 11.22 4.43
N LYS A 94 1.53 11.95 4.34
CA LYS A 94 0.47 11.69 3.35
C LYS A 94 0.96 11.62 1.91
N ASP A 95 1.95 12.44 1.54
CA ASP A 95 2.50 12.48 0.17
C ASP A 95 3.33 11.23 -0.18
N TYR A 96 3.75 10.49 0.83
CA TYR A 96 4.53 9.25 0.70
C TYR A 96 3.69 7.99 0.98
N LEU A 97 2.42 8.16 1.36
CA LEU A 97 1.57 7.08 1.81
C LEU A 97 1.17 6.15 0.66
N LEU A 98 1.44 4.85 0.81
CA LEU A 98 1.05 3.81 -0.15
C LEU A 98 -0.35 3.27 0.14
N PHE A 99 -0.60 2.92 1.39
CA PHE A 99 -1.89 2.46 1.89
C PHE A 99 -1.96 2.59 3.41
N LEU A 100 -3.19 2.50 3.91
CA LEU A 100 -3.51 2.59 5.33
C LEU A 100 -4.27 1.33 5.78
N ILE A 101 -3.75 0.68 6.81
CA ILE A 101 -4.45 -0.38 7.55
C ILE A 101 -4.84 0.19 8.90
N SER A 102 -6.12 0.15 9.25
CA SER A 102 -6.61 0.64 10.53
C SER A 102 -7.48 -0.39 11.23
N ASP A 103 -7.30 -0.53 12.53
CA ASP A 103 -8.35 -1.12 13.36
C ASP A 103 -9.64 -0.27 13.26
N VAL A 104 -10.78 -0.87 13.55
CA VAL A 104 -12.05 -0.17 13.70
C VAL A 104 -12.08 0.58 15.02
N SER A 105 -11.62 -0.04 16.10
CA SER A 105 -11.74 0.47 17.47
C SER A 105 -10.38 0.65 18.11
N PHE A 106 -10.00 1.89 18.42
CA PHE A 106 -8.75 2.22 19.11
C PHE A 106 -8.88 3.55 19.88
N PRO A 107 -7.91 3.91 20.77
CA PRO A 107 -8.00 5.09 21.60
C PRO A 107 -8.08 6.40 20.83
N ARG A 108 -9.00 7.29 21.27
CA ARG A 108 -9.14 8.68 20.86
C ARG A 108 -9.43 9.53 22.10
N GLY A 109 -8.63 10.57 22.33
CA GLY A 109 -8.72 11.35 23.57
C GLY A 109 -8.47 10.52 24.84
N GLY A 110 -7.64 9.47 24.77
CA GLY A 110 -7.36 8.56 25.88
C GLY A 110 -8.45 7.55 26.22
N LYS A 111 -9.53 7.47 25.42
CA LYS A 111 -10.64 6.52 25.61
C LYS A 111 -10.83 5.69 24.36
N LEU A 112 -11.27 4.43 24.53
CA LEU A 112 -11.60 3.58 23.38
C LEU A 112 -12.77 4.20 22.61
N ASP A 113 -12.57 4.41 21.31
CA ASP A 113 -13.59 4.86 20.36
C ASP A 113 -13.85 3.75 19.34
N ASN A 114 -15.09 3.27 19.29
CA ASN A 114 -15.48 2.16 18.42
C ASN A 114 -15.66 2.56 16.94
N ASN A 115 -15.57 3.84 16.64
CA ASN A 115 -15.70 4.39 15.29
C ASN A 115 -14.42 5.07 14.79
N ALA A 116 -13.37 5.10 15.60
CA ALA A 116 -12.13 5.80 15.28
C ALA A 116 -11.55 5.41 13.91
N GLY A 117 -11.61 4.13 13.56
CA GLY A 117 -11.12 3.62 12.28
C GLY A 117 -11.96 4.08 11.09
N PHE A 118 -13.28 4.12 11.22
CA PHE A 118 -14.17 4.63 10.17
C PHE A 118 -13.89 6.11 9.91
N ASP A 119 -13.80 6.91 10.97
CA ASP A 119 -13.53 8.35 10.87
C ASP A 119 -12.15 8.61 10.24
N LEU A 120 -11.14 7.86 10.66
CA LEU A 120 -9.78 7.98 10.10
C LEU A 120 -9.74 7.65 8.61
N ILE A 121 -10.40 6.56 8.17
CA ILE A 121 -10.45 6.19 6.76
C ILE A 121 -11.21 7.22 5.94
N GLN A 122 -12.34 7.72 6.44
CA GLN A 122 -13.10 8.78 5.75
C GLN A 122 -12.27 10.05 5.62
N PHE A 123 -11.58 10.47 6.69
CA PHE A 123 -10.67 11.61 6.65
C PHE A 123 -9.53 11.39 5.63
N ALA A 124 -8.89 10.23 5.67
CA ALA A 124 -7.81 9.90 4.74
C ALA A 124 -8.29 9.93 3.29
N LYS A 125 -9.45 9.38 2.98
CA LYS A 125 -10.03 9.38 1.61
C LYS A 125 -10.51 10.75 1.15
N LYS A 126 -10.92 11.64 2.06
CA LYS A 126 -11.23 13.03 1.73
C LYS A 126 -10.00 13.78 1.22
N ASN A 127 -8.83 13.50 1.80
CA ASN A 127 -7.55 14.12 1.41
C ASN A 127 -6.88 13.38 0.24
N LEU A 128 -7.00 12.07 0.20
CA LEU A 128 -6.40 11.16 -0.78
C LEU A 128 -7.48 10.19 -1.32
N PRO A 129 -8.33 10.61 -2.26
CA PRO A 129 -9.50 9.82 -2.69
C PRO A 129 -9.18 8.42 -3.20
N ASN A 130 -8.00 8.23 -3.79
CA ASN A 130 -7.56 6.98 -4.38
C ASN A 130 -6.65 6.15 -3.43
N LEU A 131 -6.48 6.58 -2.17
CA LEU A 131 -5.67 5.85 -1.21
C LEU A 131 -6.29 4.46 -0.96
N PRO A 132 -5.55 3.37 -1.21
CA PRO A 132 -5.98 2.04 -0.81
C PRO A 132 -6.05 1.94 0.71
N THR A 133 -7.15 1.40 1.23
CA THR A 133 -7.37 1.30 2.67
C THR A 133 -7.92 -0.06 3.06
N ILE A 134 -7.52 -0.52 4.24
CA ILE A 134 -8.06 -1.69 4.92
C ILE A 134 -8.58 -1.25 6.29
N LEU A 135 -9.83 -1.60 6.60
CA LEU A 135 -10.30 -1.69 7.97
C LEU A 135 -10.24 -3.13 8.45
N GLN A 136 -9.71 -3.31 9.63
CA GLN A 136 -9.60 -4.61 10.27
C GLN A 136 -10.42 -4.65 11.55
N SER A 137 -11.10 -5.77 11.78
CA SER A 137 -11.86 -5.98 13.01
C SER A 137 -11.93 -7.47 13.35
N SER A 138 -12.09 -7.79 14.63
CA SER A 138 -12.49 -9.13 15.08
C SER A 138 -13.98 -9.38 14.91
N ASN A 139 -14.79 -8.31 14.78
CA ASN A 139 -16.22 -8.41 14.52
C ASN A 139 -16.49 -8.35 13.00
N PRO A 140 -17.02 -9.44 12.39
CA PRO A 140 -17.32 -9.47 10.95
C PRO A 140 -18.45 -8.52 10.53
N ASP A 141 -19.33 -8.10 11.45
CA ASP A 141 -20.43 -7.18 11.14
C ASP A 141 -19.93 -5.80 10.65
N ASN A 142 -18.72 -5.45 11.01
CA ASN A 142 -18.08 -4.21 10.52
C ASN A 142 -17.77 -4.22 9.01
N ALA A 143 -17.91 -5.36 8.33
CA ALA A 143 -17.60 -5.47 6.91
C ALA A 143 -18.53 -4.62 6.04
N GLU A 144 -19.83 -4.63 6.30
CA GLU A 144 -20.81 -3.89 5.52
C GLU A 144 -20.54 -2.39 5.55
N GLU A 145 -20.32 -1.83 6.75
CA GLU A 145 -20.03 -0.40 6.92
C GLU A 145 -18.67 -0.03 6.28
N THR A 146 -17.69 -0.93 6.38
CA THR A 146 -16.38 -0.76 5.72
C THR A 146 -16.53 -0.62 4.20
N TYR A 147 -17.36 -1.44 3.57
CA TYR A 147 -17.57 -1.36 2.12
C TYR A 147 -18.32 -0.08 1.70
N LYS A 148 -19.23 0.43 2.52
CA LYS A 148 -19.92 1.72 2.25
C LYS A 148 -18.93 2.89 2.12
N ILE A 149 -17.86 2.89 2.90
CA ILE A 149 -16.80 3.90 2.80
C ILE A 149 -15.70 3.54 1.79
N LYS A 150 -15.95 2.54 0.92
CA LYS A 150 -15.02 2.09 -0.13
C LYS A 150 -13.66 1.64 0.40
N SER A 151 -13.64 1.02 1.59
CA SER A 151 -12.46 0.38 2.17
C SER A 151 -12.55 -1.14 2.06
N ASN A 152 -11.41 -1.82 2.06
CA ASN A 152 -11.38 -3.28 2.15
C ASN A 152 -11.52 -3.70 3.61
N PHE A 153 -12.23 -4.80 3.85
CA PHE A 153 -12.37 -5.38 5.17
C PHE A 153 -11.50 -6.62 5.33
N ILE A 154 -10.82 -6.74 6.47
CA ILE A 154 -10.10 -7.97 6.87
C ILE A 154 -10.51 -8.35 8.29
N ASN A 155 -10.90 -9.61 8.47
CA ASN A 155 -11.11 -10.16 9.82
C ASN A 155 -9.76 -10.46 10.46
N LYS A 156 -9.48 -9.84 11.62
CA LYS A 156 -8.24 -10.04 12.38
C LYS A 156 -7.97 -11.48 12.79
N ASN A 157 -9.05 -12.27 12.94
CA ASN A 157 -8.99 -13.67 13.37
C ASN A 157 -9.00 -14.65 12.19
N SER A 158 -9.00 -14.16 10.94
CA SER A 158 -8.98 -15.02 9.76
C SER A 158 -7.72 -15.90 9.73
N GLU A 159 -7.90 -17.16 9.35
CA GLU A 159 -6.80 -18.07 9.05
C GLU A 159 -6.07 -17.67 7.76
N THR A 160 -6.76 -17.00 6.85
CA THR A 160 -6.22 -16.52 5.57
C THR A 160 -5.60 -15.11 5.64
N LEU A 161 -5.45 -14.53 6.84
CA LEU A 161 -4.99 -13.16 7.05
C LEU A 161 -3.74 -12.80 6.23
N LEU A 162 -2.71 -13.65 6.23
CA LEU A 162 -1.49 -13.43 5.46
C LEU A 162 -1.76 -13.40 3.96
N GLN A 163 -2.63 -14.29 3.47
CA GLN A 163 -2.99 -14.36 2.05
C GLN A 163 -3.82 -13.16 1.63
N ASP A 164 -4.74 -12.71 2.48
CA ASP A 164 -5.58 -11.54 2.23
C ASP A 164 -4.73 -10.26 2.15
N LEU A 165 -3.78 -10.10 3.08
CA LEU A 165 -2.80 -9.01 3.04
C LEU A 165 -1.91 -9.07 1.79
N LYS A 166 -1.39 -10.26 1.43
CA LYS A 166 -0.60 -10.43 0.20
C LYS A 166 -1.40 -10.05 -1.04
N SER A 167 -2.64 -10.50 -1.13
CA SER A 167 -3.53 -10.21 -2.26
C SER A 167 -3.81 -8.72 -2.38
N PHE A 168 -4.11 -8.05 -1.26
CA PHE A 168 -4.31 -6.61 -1.22
C PHE A 168 -3.06 -5.84 -1.66
N ILE A 169 -1.90 -6.17 -1.09
CA ILE A 169 -0.64 -5.50 -1.38
C ILE A 169 -0.24 -5.70 -2.85
N ASN A 170 -0.34 -6.92 -3.36
CA ASN A 170 -0.05 -7.20 -4.77
C ASN A 170 -0.96 -6.45 -5.72
N TYR A 171 -2.25 -6.33 -5.37
CA TYR A 171 -3.23 -5.65 -6.21
C TYR A 171 -3.03 -4.12 -6.23
N HIS A 172 -2.81 -3.52 -5.06
CA HIS A 172 -2.80 -2.06 -4.93
C HIS A 172 -1.42 -1.42 -5.12
N LEU A 173 -0.33 -2.12 -4.79
CA LEU A 173 1.01 -1.56 -4.86
C LEU A 173 1.76 -1.87 -6.16
N GLY A 174 1.13 -2.58 -7.10
CA GLY A 174 1.78 -2.98 -8.34
C GLY A 174 2.89 -3.99 -8.16
N PHE A 175 3.03 -4.59 -6.99
CA PHE A 175 3.92 -5.72 -6.77
C PHE A 175 3.41 -6.94 -7.54
N GLY A 176 4.27 -7.60 -8.29
CA GLY A 176 3.88 -8.73 -9.13
C GLY A 176 3.45 -8.31 -10.54
N HIS A 177 2.57 -9.07 -11.15
CA HIS A 177 2.08 -8.82 -12.50
C HIS A 177 1.13 -7.62 -12.54
N PHE A 178 1.15 -6.85 -13.63
CA PHE A 178 0.15 -5.81 -13.81
C PHE A 178 -1.15 -6.43 -14.31
N VAL A 179 -2.23 -6.24 -13.56
CA VAL A 179 -3.55 -6.76 -13.92
C VAL A 179 -4.39 -5.64 -14.51
N TYR A 180 -4.60 -5.67 -15.82
CA TYR A 180 -5.53 -4.77 -16.49
C TYR A 180 -6.97 -5.13 -16.14
N ARG A 181 -7.76 -4.11 -15.78
CA ARG A 181 -9.16 -4.26 -15.36
C ARG A 181 -10.04 -3.26 -16.10
N ASP A 182 -11.30 -3.63 -16.30
CA ASP A 182 -12.32 -2.69 -16.80
C ASP A 182 -12.83 -1.75 -15.69
N HIS A 183 -13.74 -0.85 -16.05
CA HIS A 183 -14.36 0.10 -15.11
C HIS A 183 -15.16 -0.59 -14.00
N GLN A 184 -15.56 -1.86 -14.17
CA GLN A 184 -16.24 -2.68 -13.16
C GLN A 184 -15.25 -3.46 -12.27
N GLY A 185 -13.93 -3.32 -12.51
CA GLY A 185 -12.89 -4.02 -11.76
C GLY A 185 -12.63 -5.46 -12.23
N ARG A 186 -13.27 -5.93 -13.32
CA ARG A 186 -13.06 -7.28 -13.86
C ARG A 186 -11.74 -7.35 -14.60
N GLN A 187 -11.01 -8.45 -14.41
CA GLN A 187 -9.74 -8.68 -15.08
C GLN A 187 -9.91 -8.84 -16.59
N ILE A 188 -9.14 -8.06 -17.38
CA ILE A 188 -9.08 -8.13 -18.82
C ILE A 188 -7.81 -8.87 -19.26
N ALA A 189 -6.66 -8.49 -18.72
CA ALA A 189 -5.36 -9.05 -19.07
C ALA A 189 -4.39 -9.01 -17.87
N VAL A 190 -3.30 -9.77 -17.97
CA VAL A 190 -2.23 -9.81 -16.96
C VAL A 190 -0.90 -9.70 -17.67
N ALA A 191 -0.18 -8.60 -17.42
CA ALA A 191 1.18 -8.42 -17.91
C ALA A 191 2.19 -8.98 -16.88
N LYS A 192 2.93 -10.00 -17.28
CA LYS A 192 3.97 -10.66 -16.48
C LYS A 192 5.33 -10.02 -16.70
N SER A 193 5.52 -9.35 -17.82
CA SER A 193 6.75 -8.66 -18.20
C SER A 193 6.48 -7.23 -18.66
N MET A 194 7.54 -6.44 -18.83
CA MET A 194 7.44 -5.08 -19.36
C MET A 194 6.95 -5.06 -20.81
N ASP A 195 7.39 -6.04 -21.60
CA ASP A 195 6.99 -6.12 -23.02
C ASP A 195 5.50 -6.46 -23.17
N GLU A 196 4.98 -7.37 -22.32
CA GLU A 196 3.55 -7.63 -22.25
C GLU A 196 2.77 -6.40 -21.75
N PHE A 197 3.29 -5.67 -20.76
CA PHE A 197 2.68 -4.43 -20.27
C PHE A 197 2.54 -3.40 -21.40
N GLU A 198 3.60 -3.17 -22.19
CA GLU A 198 3.57 -2.25 -23.33
C GLU A 198 2.64 -2.73 -24.44
N SER A 199 2.61 -4.03 -24.71
CA SER A 199 1.70 -4.61 -25.68
C SER A 199 0.24 -4.39 -25.27
N TYR A 200 -0.10 -4.63 -24.02
CA TYR A 200 -1.45 -4.45 -23.52
C TYR A 200 -1.87 -2.97 -23.44
N LEU A 201 -0.96 -2.02 -23.19
CA LEU A 201 -1.28 -0.58 -23.29
C LEU A 201 -1.85 -0.19 -24.66
N LYS A 202 -1.49 -0.92 -25.72
CA LYS A 202 -1.94 -0.65 -27.10
C LYS A 202 -3.22 -1.42 -27.48
N THR A 203 -3.58 -2.44 -26.72
CA THR A 203 -4.63 -3.39 -27.10
C THR A 203 -5.83 -3.43 -26.16
N VAL A 204 -5.67 -3.02 -24.89
CA VAL A 204 -6.79 -2.98 -23.94
C VAL A 204 -7.75 -1.84 -24.28
N PRO A 205 -9.04 -1.96 -23.94
CA PRO A 205 -10.01 -0.89 -24.09
C PRO A 205 -9.60 0.39 -23.36
N SER A 206 -9.96 1.55 -23.90
CA SER A 206 -9.60 2.86 -23.33
C SER A 206 -10.18 3.10 -21.93
N ASP A 207 -11.34 2.52 -21.62
CA ASP A 207 -11.91 2.58 -20.26
C ASP A 207 -11.03 1.89 -19.22
N SER A 208 -10.34 0.81 -19.59
CA SER A 208 -9.32 0.18 -18.74
C SER A 208 -8.13 1.10 -18.49
N LEU A 209 -7.67 1.79 -19.51
CA LEU A 209 -6.56 2.74 -19.36
C LEU A 209 -6.94 3.88 -18.42
N VAL A 210 -8.12 4.45 -18.58
CA VAL A 210 -8.66 5.49 -17.69
C VAL A 210 -8.80 4.98 -16.26
N TYR A 211 -9.33 3.77 -16.06
CA TYR A 211 -9.47 3.14 -14.75
C TYR A 211 -8.14 3.07 -13.97
N HIS A 212 -7.06 2.67 -14.66
CA HIS A 212 -5.74 2.56 -14.05
C HIS A 212 -5.02 3.91 -13.92
N ALA A 213 -5.21 4.83 -14.87
CA ALA A 213 -4.62 6.16 -14.85
C ALA A 213 -5.15 7.01 -13.67
N VAL A 214 -6.47 7.05 -13.47
CA VAL A 214 -7.12 7.76 -12.35
C VAL A 214 -6.60 7.28 -11.00
N LYS A 215 -6.31 5.98 -10.88
CA LYS A 215 -5.78 5.35 -9.65
C LYS A 215 -4.25 5.41 -9.55
N ASN A 216 -3.57 6.05 -10.49
CA ASN A 216 -2.12 6.15 -10.57
C ASN A 216 -1.39 4.79 -10.56
N GLN A 217 -2.06 3.71 -10.96
CA GLN A 217 -1.54 2.34 -10.87
C GLN A 217 -0.40 2.09 -11.87
N PHE A 218 -0.42 2.70 -13.04
CA PHE A 218 0.68 2.62 -14.01
C PHE A 218 1.98 3.18 -13.42
N SER A 219 1.91 4.37 -12.85
CA SER A 219 3.08 5.00 -12.25
C SER A 219 3.62 4.20 -11.07
N LEU A 220 2.75 3.69 -10.19
CA LEU A 220 3.15 2.87 -9.06
C LEU A 220 3.87 1.60 -9.53
N TRP A 221 3.31 0.89 -10.50
CA TRP A 221 3.90 -0.33 -11.04
C TRP A 221 5.24 -0.09 -11.76
N LEU A 222 5.36 1.04 -12.48
CA LEU A 222 6.60 1.42 -13.18
C LEU A 222 7.68 1.96 -12.25
N ILE A 223 7.31 2.68 -11.17
CA ILE A 223 8.27 3.14 -10.15
C ILE A 223 8.99 1.96 -9.53
N ASP A 224 8.26 0.93 -9.14
CA ASP A 224 8.83 -0.23 -8.48
C ASP A 224 9.81 -0.99 -9.39
N ARG A 225 9.67 -0.85 -10.71
CA ARG A 225 10.57 -1.46 -11.71
C ARG A 225 11.62 -0.51 -12.26
N GLU A 226 11.74 0.70 -11.69
CA GLU A 226 12.73 1.75 -12.08
C GLU A 226 12.84 2.06 -13.59
N LYS A 227 11.78 1.87 -14.33
CA LYS A 227 11.73 2.30 -15.72
C LYS A 227 11.48 3.82 -15.78
N LYS A 228 12.39 4.63 -15.18
CA LYS A 228 12.30 6.10 -15.09
C LYS A 228 11.97 6.79 -16.41
N LYS A 229 12.48 6.27 -17.54
CA LYS A 229 12.17 6.82 -18.86
C LYS A 229 10.68 6.66 -19.20
N LYS A 230 10.11 5.47 -18.92
CA LYS A 230 8.71 5.19 -19.22
C LYS A 230 7.75 5.91 -18.27
N LYS A 231 8.14 6.08 -16.99
CA LYS A 231 7.39 6.90 -16.03
C LYS A 231 7.23 8.34 -16.52
N LYS A 232 8.29 8.94 -17.10
CA LYS A 232 8.24 10.31 -17.64
C LYS A 232 7.28 10.44 -18.84
N ILE A 233 7.07 9.36 -19.57
CA ILE A 233 6.13 9.32 -20.70
C ILE A 233 4.69 9.19 -20.20
N ILE A 234 4.44 8.37 -19.18
CA ILE A 234 3.10 8.04 -18.70
C ILE A 234 2.58 9.04 -17.66
N ASN A 235 3.43 9.51 -16.73
CA ASN A 235 3.01 10.44 -15.68
C ASN A 235 2.49 11.81 -16.16
N PRO A 236 3.01 12.41 -17.23
CA PRO A 236 2.46 13.65 -17.74
C PRO A 236 1.16 13.46 -18.54
N LEU A 237 0.78 12.22 -18.89
CA LEU A 237 -0.47 11.95 -19.58
C LEU A 237 -1.65 12.29 -18.67
N LYS A 238 -2.53 13.13 -19.14
CA LYS A 238 -3.78 13.48 -18.47
C LYS A 238 -4.89 12.56 -18.97
N ILE A 239 -6.01 12.51 -18.24
CA ILE A 239 -7.19 11.75 -18.66
C ILE A 239 -7.68 12.19 -20.05
N SER A 240 -7.46 13.47 -20.42
CA SER A 240 -7.77 14.02 -21.75
C SER A 240 -6.91 13.43 -22.89
N ASP A 241 -5.85 12.70 -22.56
CA ASP A 241 -4.91 12.13 -23.54
C ASP A 241 -5.26 10.69 -23.93
N PHE A 242 -6.36 10.14 -23.33
CA PHE A 242 -6.96 8.84 -23.60
C PHE A 242 -8.38 9.01 -24.10
#